data_87fad5b87b27a99039c88c8a9be259c4
#
_entry.id   87fad5b87b27a99039c88c8a9be259c4
#
_cell.length_a   1.000
_cell.length_b   1.000
_cell.length_c   1.000
_cell.angle_alpha   90.00
_cell.angle_beta   90.00
_cell.angle_gamma   90.00
#
_symmetry.space_group_name_H-M   'P 1'
#
loop_
_entity.id
_entity.type
_entity.pdbx_description
1 polymer ?
#
loop_
_entity_poly.entity_id
_entity_poly.type
_entity_poly.pdbx_seq_one_letter_code
_entity_poly.pdbx_strand_id
1 'polypeptide(L)'
;VEETKLTNAIGARDLRPAREEEIVAANMVPGYASPIGAKGALVVVDELVASSANLVAGANKEGYHFKNVNIPRDFTPDHVVDLASAKTGDGCASCGAPVRLEKGIEVGNIFKLGTKYSVSMKANVLKADGAETPIVMGSYGIGVETAARRAS
;
A
#
# COMPACT_ATOMS: atom_id res chain seq x y z
N VAL A 1 8.19 -0.57 -2.16
CA VAL A 1 6.74 -0.33 -2.13
C VAL A 1 6.09 -1.53 -1.46
N GLU A 2 5.18 -1.24 -0.53
CA GLU A 2 4.36 -2.25 0.14
C GLU A 2 3.06 -2.39 -0.67
N GLU A 3 2.80 -3.62 -1.18
CA GLU A 3 1.71 -3.89 -2.13
C GLU A 3 0.32 -3.62 -1.54
N THR A 4 0.11 -3.94 -0.26
CA THR A 4 -1.16 -3.71 0.43
C THR A 4 -1.46 -2.21 0.56
N LYS A 5 -0.44 -1.39 0.86
CA LYS A 5 -0.60 0.06 0.91
C LYS A 5 -0.97 0.60 -0.48
N LEU A 6 -0.26 0.16 -1.52
CA LEU A 6 -0.54 0.57 -2.89
C LEU A 6 -1.95 0.16 -3.34
N THR A 7 -2.32 -1.11 -3.13
CA THR A 7 -3.65 -1.65 -3.46
C THR A 7 -4.76 -0.83 -2.83
N ASN A 8 -4.63 -0.51 -1.53
CA ASN A 8 -5.60 0.30 -0.80
C ASN A 8 -5.66 1.74 -1.31
N ALA A 9 -4.50 2.33 -1.62
CA ALA A 9 -4.42 3.72 -2.07
C ALA A 9 -5.11 3.95 -3.42
N ILE A 10 -5.00 3.00 -4.34
CA ILE A 10 -5.57 3.11 -5.71
C ILE A 10 -6.88 2.33 -5.90
N GLY A 11 -7.36 1.64 -4.84
CA GLY A 11 -8.58 0.83 -4.91
C GLY A 11 -8.47 -0.39 -5.83
N ALA A 12 -7.26 -0.88 -6.08
CA ALA A 12 -7.06 -2.08 -6.89
C ALA A 12 -7.48 -3.35 -6.13
N ARG A 13 -7.90 -4.38 -6.85
CA ARG A 13 -8.21 -5.68 -6.26
C ARG A 13 -7.00 -6.57 -6.16
N ASP A 14 -6.09 -6.44 -7.11
CA ASP A 14 -4.91 -7.28 -7.26
C ASP A 14 -3.82 -6.51 -8.00
N LEU A 15 -2.57 -6.82 -7.72
CA LEU A 15 -1.39 -6.27 -8.37
C LEU A 15 -0.51 -7.42 -8.87
N ARG A 16 0.11 -7.22 -10.00
CA ARG A 16 1.13 -8.09 -10.54
C ARG A 16 2.20 -7.28 -11.27
N PRO A 17 3.39 -7.80 -11.46
CA PRO A 17 4.36 -7.19 -12.36
C PRO A 17 3.77 -7.03 -13.76
N ALA A 18 4.02 -5.88 -14.37
CA ALA A 18 3.60 -5.64 -15.76
C ALA A 18 4.41 -6.52 -16.72
N ARG A 19 3.78 -6.98 -17.79
CA ARG A 19 4.45 -7.67 -18.90
C ARG A 19 5.19 -6.65 -19.76
N GLU A 20 6.18 -7.12 -20.48
CA GLU A 20 7.01 -6.23 -21.33
C GLU A 20 6.17 -5.45 -22.35
N GLU A 21 5.17 -6.10 -22.96
CA GLU A 21 4.29 -5.45 -23.94
C GLU A 21 3.48 -4.31 -23.30
N GLU A 22 3.07 -4.47 -22.03
CA GLU A 22 2.33 -3.46 -21.28
C GLU A 22 3.23 -2.25 -20.96
N ILE A 23 4.49 -2.51 -20.61
CA ILE A 23 5.49 -1.47 -20.33
C ILE A 23 5.79 -0.68 -21.61
N VAL A 24 5.99 -1.35 -22.72
CA VAL A 24 6.23 -0.72 -24.02
C VAL A 24 5.02 0.08 -24.49
N ALA A 25 3.80 -0.45 -24.32
CA ALA A 25 2.57 0.26 -24.66
C ALA A 25 2.40 1.56 -23.84
N ALA A 26 2.95 1.61 -22.61
CA ALA A 26 2.98 2.81 -21.77
C ALA A 26 4.14 3.77 -22.13
N ASN A 27 4.81 3.58 -23.27
CA ASN A 27 5.97 4.35 -23.71
C ASN A 27 7.15 4.29 -22.73
N MET A 28 7.36 3.14 -22.12
CA MET A 28 8.46 2.89 -21.19
C MET A 28 9.34 1.73 -21.69
N VAL A 29 10.57 1.64 -21.15
CA VAL A 29 11.51 0.57 -21.47
C VAL A 29 11.69 -0.33 -20.24
N PRO A 30 11.49 -1.66 -20.38
CA PRO A 30 11.71 -2.61 -19.29
C PRO A 30 13.11 -2.46 -18.68
N GLY A 31 13.19 -2.42 -17.33
CA GLY A 31 14.44 -2.21 -16.60
C GLY A 31 14.90 -0.75 -16.52
N TYR A 32 14.40 0.13 -17.38
CA TYR A 32 14.75 1.56 -17.45
C TYR A 32 13.52 2.46 -17.41
N ALA A 33 12.39 1.94 -16.92
CA ALA A 33 11.14 2.67 -16.86
C ALA A 33 11.23 3.94 -16.02
N SER A 34 10.54 4.97 -16.44
CA SER A 34 10.48 6.28 -15.79
C SER A 34 9.06 6.85 -15.89
N PRO A 35 8.59 7.59 -14.88
CA PRO A 35 7.36 8.36 -15.01
C PRO A 35 7.47 9.49 -16.03
N ILE A 36 8.71 9.92 -16.35
CA ILE A 36 8.96 11.00 -17.32
C ILE A 36 8.64 10.48 -18.72
N GLY A 37 7.59 11.02 -19.35
CA GLY A 37 7.15 10.62 -20.67
C GLY A 37 6.33 9.33 -20.74
N ALA A 38 6.00 8.71 -19.61
CA ALA A 38 5.05 7.60 -19.55
C ALA A 38 3.66 8.04 -20.05
N LYS A 39 2.93 7.11 -20.70
CA LYS A 39 1.59 7.35 -21.22
C LYS A 39 0.62 6.27 -20.78
N GLY A 40 -0.57 6.68 -20.34
CA GLY A 40 -1.61 5.73 -19.96
C GLY A 40 -1.30 4.87 -18.74
N ALA A 41 -0.28 5.24 -17.95
CA ALA A 41 0.07 4.61 -16.69
C ALA A 41 -0.22 5.57 -15.54
N LEU A 42 -0.79 5.04 -14.45
CA LEU A 42 -1.00 5.78 -13.22
C LEU A 42 0.35 5.92 -12.49
N VAL A 43 0.74 7.15 -12.18
CA VAL A 43 1.98 7.45 -11.46
C VAL A 43 1.69 7.66 -9.98
N VAL A 44 2.06 6.70 -9.17
CA VAL A 44 1.91 6.76 -7.71
C VAL A 44 3.28 6.90 -7.06
N VAL A 45 3.43 7.88 -6.19
CA VAL A 45 4.71 8.22 -5.58
C VAL A 45 4.62 8.14 -4.07
N ASP A 46 5.66 7.58 -3.45
CA ASP A 46 5.81 7.60 -2.00
C ASP A 46 6.06 9.02 -1.48
N GLU A 47 5.50 9.35 -0.31
CA GLU A 47 5.66 10.68 0.32
C GLU A 47 7.13 11.07 0.54
N LEU A 48 7.99 10.11 0.89
CA LEU A 48 9.43 10.35 1.06
C LEU A 48 10.10 10.70 -0.28
N VAL A 49 9.68 10.03 -1.36
CA VAL A 49 10.17 10.34 -2.72
C VAL A 49 9.67 11.70 -3.17
N ALA A 50 8.40 12.01 -2.93
CA ALA A 50 7.80 13.30 -3.30
C ALA A 50 8.48 14.50 -2.60
N SER A 51 8.94 14.30 -1.36
CA SER A 51 9.66 15.32 -0.58
C SER A 51 11.17 15.37 -0.84
N SER A 52 11.71 14.41 -1.61
CA SER A 52 13.14 14.33 -1.91
C SER A 52 13.50 15.09 -3.19
N ALA A 53 14.70 15.68 -3.19
CA ALA A 53 15.25 16.38 -4.35
C ALA A 53 16.39 15.57 -5.01
N ASN A 54 16.70 15.91 -6.26
CA ASN A 54 17.82 15.36 -7.00
C ASN A 54 17.81 13.83 -7.14
N LEU A 55 16.66 13.28 -7.39
CA LEU A 55 16.44 11.85 -7.57
C LEU A 55 17.12 11.33 -8.84
N VAL A 56 17.25 10.00 -8.90
CA VAL A 56 17.66 9.27 -10.10
C VAL A 56 16.49 8.42 -10.55
N ALA A 57 16.15 8.47 -11.85
CA ALA A 57 15.10 7.68 -12.45
C ALA A 57 15.57 7.02 -13.74
N GLY A 58 14.91 5.97 -14.18
CA GLY A 58 15.11 5.43 -15.53
C GLY A 58 14.90 6.53 -16.58
N ALA A 59 15.50 6.38 -17.75
CA ALA A 59 15.38 7.36 -18.83
C ALA A 59 14.50 6.87 -19.99
N ASN A 60 13.75 5.79 -19.82
CA ASN A 60 13.00 5.12 -20.88
C ASN A 60 13.88 4.82 -22.12
N LYS A 61 15.18 4.58 -21.86
CA LYS A 61 16.18 4.21 -22.83
C LYS A 61 17.17 3.24 -22.19
N GLU A 62 17.42 2.14 -22.86
CA GLU A 62 18.35 1.10 -22.38
C GLU A 62 19.72 1.69 -22.06
N GLY A 63 20.26 1.37 -20.87
CA GLY A 63 21.57 1.82 -20.40
C GLY A 63 21.59 3.26 -19.87
N TYR A 64 20.46 3.98 -19.85
CA TYR A 64 20.43 5.40 -19.47
C TYR A 64 19.53 5.67 -18.26
N HIS A 65 19.95 6.65 -17.44
CA HIS A 65 19.19 7.17 -16.32
C HIS A 65 19.19 8.70 -16.32
N PHE A 66 18.09 9.29 -15.90
CA PHE A 66 18.04 10.71 -15.57
C PHE A 66 18.65 10.96 -14.19
N LYS A 67 19.42 12.03 -14.04
CA LYS A 67 19.90 12.58 -12.77
C LYS A 67 19.18 13.88 -12.47
N ASN A 68 19.16 14.25 -11.20
CA ASN A 68 18.56 15.51 -10.74
C ASN A 68 17.07 15.61 -11.12
N VAL A 69 16.37 14.50 -10.98
CA VAL A 69 14.92 14.45 -11.18
C VAL A 69 14.23 15.05 -9.96
N ASN A 70 13.31 15.96 -10.18
CA ASN A 70 12.56 16.66 -9.14
C ASN A 70 11.07 16.74 -9.47
N ILE A 71 10.25 16.58 -8.45
CA ILE A 71 8.81 16.75 -8.50
C ILE A 71 8.48 18.18 -8.05
N PRO A 72 7.61 18.93 -8.75
CA PRO A 72 6.86 18.57 -9.94
C PRO A 72 7.53 18.98 -11.27
N ARG A 73 8.80 19.42 -11.26
CA ARG A 73 9.47 19.96 -12.45
C ARG A 73 9.51 18.99 -13.63
N ASP A 74 9.83 17.72 -13.37
CA ASP A 74 10.10 16.74 -14.43
C ASP A 74 8.91 15.83 -14.71
N PHE A 75 8.07 15.59 -13.70
CA PHE A 75 6.79 14.90 -13.83
C PHE A 75 5.87 15.25 -12.66
N THR A 76 4.58 15.04 -12.85
CA THR A 76 3.56 15.22 -11.80
C THR A 76 2.96 13.85 -11.48
N PRO A 77 3.00 13.39 -10.23
CA PRO A 77 2.35 12.14 -9.83
C PRO A 77 0.82 12.33 -9.80
N ASP A 78 0.09 11.24 -10.10
CA ASP A 78 -1.36 11.19 -9.93
C ASP A 78 -1.74 11.05 -8.44
N HIS A 79 -0.93 10.31 -7.68
CA HIS A 79 -1.11 10.14 -6.25
C HIS A 79 0.22 10.23 -5.50
N VAL A 80 0.19 10.89 -4.34
CA VAL A 80 1.30 10.88 -3.36
C VAL A 80 0.75 10.27 -2.08
N VAL A 81 1.32 9.13 -1.67
CA VAL A 81 0.82 8.32 -0.54
C VAL A 81 1.98 7.63 0.17
N ASP A 82 1.78 7.25 1.43
CA ASP A 82 2.75 6.41 2.15
C ASP A 82 2.74 4.98 1.59
N LEU A 83 3.83 4.59 0.93
CA LEU A 83 4.03 3.27 0.32
C LEU A 83 5.20 2.48 0.92
N ALA A 84 6.00 3.11 1.78
CA ALA A 84 7.16 2.47 2.35
C ALA A 84 6.78 1.48 3.46
N SER A 85 7.48 0.36 3.53
CA SER A 85 7.46 -0.52 4.70
C SER A 85 8.45 0.00 5.73
N ALA A 86 8.10 -0.08 7.01
CA ALA A 86 9.01 0.26 8.10
C ALA A 86 10.26 -0.63 8.07
N LYS A 87 11.40 -0.05 8.39
CA LYS A 87 12.69 -0.75 8.52
C LYS A 87 13.25 -0.54 9.92
N THR A 88 14.10 -1.45 10.35
CA THR A 88 14.86 -1.26 11.60
C THR A 88 15.69 0.03 11.49
N GLY A 89 15.53 0.90 12.48
CA GLY A 89 16.19 2.21 12.54
C GLY A 89 15.35 3.39 12.05
N ASP A 90 14.20 3.14 11.39
CA ASP A 90 13.27 4.21 11.03
C ASP A 90 12.72 4.89 12.29
N GLY A 91 12.42 6.18 12.20
CA GLY A 91 11.79 6.92 13.29
C GLY A 91 10.33 6.55 13.50
N CYS A 92 9.93 6.32 14.75
CA CYS A 92 8.52 6.16 15.10
C CYS A 92 7.73 7.44 14.79
N ALA A 93 6.61 7.32 14.09
CA ALA A 93 5.78 8.47 13.72
C ALA A 93 5.23 9.27 14.91
N SER A 94 5.12 8.64 16.09
CA SER A 94 4.58 9.30 17.28
C SER A 94 5.63 9.94 18.17
N CYS A 95 6.82 9.31 18.34
CA CYS A 95 7.83 9.77 19.30
C CYS A 95 9.23 9.96 18.70
N GLY A 96 9.44 9.66 17.43
CA GLY A 96 10.73 9.76 16.75
C GLY A 96 11.78 8.72 17.15
N ALA A 97 11.53 7.88 18.16
CA ALA A 97 12.48 6.86 18.58
C ALA A 97 12.67 5.80 17.48
N PRO A 98 13.89 5.22 17.34
CA PRO A 98 14.13 4.21 16.33
C PRO A 98 13.29 2.95 16.59
N VAL A 99 12.60 2.48 15.54
CA VAL A 99 11.83 1.23 15.58
C VAL A 99 12.74 0.02 15.34
N ARG A 100 12.35 -1.15 15.86
CA ARG A 100 12.99 -2.43 15.60
C ARG A 100 11.98 -3.36 14.94
N LEU A 101 12.44 -4.14 13.98
CA LEU A 101 11.66 -5.24 13.40
C LEU A 101 12.03 -6.54 14.10
N GLU A 102 11.02 -7.19 14.68
CA GLU A 102 11.19 -8.45 15.39
C GLU A 102 10.26 -9.50 14.76
N LYS A 103 10.71 -10.74 14.72
CA LYS A 103 9.84 -11.86 14.36
C LYS A 103 8.96 -12.21 15.55
N GLY A 104 7.65 -12.20 15.34
CA GLY A 104 6.65 -12.59 16.34
C GLY A 104 5.89 -13.83 15.93
N ILE A 105 5.26 -14.49 16.89
CA ILE A 105 4.29 -15.56 16.65
C ILE A 105 2.91 -14.94 16.85
N GLU A 106 2.06 -15.02 15.83
CA GLU A 106 0.67 -14.60 15.94
C GLU A 106 -0.10 -15.57 16.82
N VAL A 107 -0.60 -15.08 17.94
CA VAL A 107 -1.39 -15.88 18.89
C VAL A 107 -2.89 -15.65 18.74
N GLY A 108 -3.29 -14.58 18.11
CA GLY A 108 -4.68 -14.24 17.85
C GLY A 108 -4.80 -13.02 16.96
N ASN A 109 -6.00 -12.80 16.43
CA ASN A 109 -6.29 -11.68 15.56
C ASN A 109 -7.70 -11.12 15.79
N ILE A 110 -7.88 -9.88 15.40
CA ILE A 110 -9.15 -9.17 15.46
C ILE A 110 -9.42 -8.62 14.06
N PHE A 111 -10.53 -9.01 13.47
CA PHE A 111 -10.96 -8.49 12.18
C PHE A 111 -12.13 -7.53 12.35
N LYS A 112 -11.97 -6.32 11.88
CA LYS A 112 -13.05 -5.34 11.73
C LYS A 112 -13.74 -5.61 10.38
N LEU A 113 -14.80 -6.40 10.38
CA LEU A 113 -15.50 -6.78 9.16
C LEU A 113 -16.44 -5.67 8.64
N GLY A 114 -16.79 -4.71 9.50
CA GLY A 114 -17.73 -3.65 9.18
C GLY A 114 -19.06 -4.22 8.71
N THR A 115 -19.56 -3.73 7.59
CA THR A 115 -20.83 -4.18 6.99
C THR A 115 -20.64 -5.07 5.75
N LYS A 116 -19.40 -5.53 5.49
CA LYS A 116 -19.05 -6.27 4.26
C LYS A 116 -19.95 -7.49 4.02
N TYR A 117 -20.21 -8.27 5.06
CA TYR A 117 -21.04 -9.47 4.96
C TYR A 117 -22.51 -9.18 5.23
N SER A 118 -22.82 -8.31 6.19
CA SER A 118 -24.20 -7.98 6.55
C SER A 118 -24.98 -7.37 5.38
N VAL A 119 -24.35 -6.52 4.57
CA VAL A 119 -24.97 -5.97 3.35
C VAL A 119 -25.32 -7.08 2.36
N SER A 120 -24.38 -7.97 2.04
CA SER A 120 -24.62 -9.07 1.09
C SER A 120 -25.64 -10.08 1.59
N MET A 121 -25.70 -10.31 2.89
CA MET A 121 -26.65 -11.22 3.56
C MET A 121 -27.99 -10.55 3.87
N LYS A 122 -28.14 -9.23 3.65
CA LYS A 122 -29.29 -8.41 4.04
C LYS A 122 -29.60 -8.53 5.55
N ALA A 123 -28.56 -8.69 6.36
CA ALA A 123 -28.68 -8.79 7.81
C ALA A 123 -28.70 -7.38 8.41
N ASN A 124 -29.92 -6.89 8.67
CA ASN A 124 -30.19 -5.55 9.19
C ASN A 124 -30.69 -5.60 10.63
N VAL A 125 -30.52 -4.49 11.34
CA VAL A 125 -31.15 -4.21 12.64
C VAL A 125 -31.91 -2.89 12.57
N LEU A 126 -32.93 -2.76 13.37
CA LEU A 126 -33.66 -1.51 13.55
C LEU A 126 -32.94 -0.67 14.59
N LYS A 127 -32.64 0.59 14.26
CA LYS A 127 -32.21 1.59 15.21
C LYS A 127 -33.36 2.07 16.10
N ALA A 128 -33.03 2.81 17.13
CA ALA A 128 -34.04 3.39 18.05
C ALA A 128 -35.04 4.33 17.35
N ASP A 129 -34.64 4.92 16.21
CA ASP A 129 -35.48 5.76 15.35
C ASP A 129 -36.32 4.97 14.33
N GLY A 130 -36.24 3.63 14.36
CA GLY A 130 -36.94 2.74 13.44
C GLY A 130 -36.24 2.56 12.08
N ALA A 131 -35.11 3.20 11.83
CA ALA A 131 -34.38 3.04 10.58
C ALA A 131 -33.61 1.71 10.53
N GLU A 132 -33.73 1.00 9.42
CA GLU A 132 -32.91 -0.19 9.16
C GLU A 132 -31.46 0.15 8.85
N THR A 133 -30.53 -0.60 9.43
CA THR A 133 -29.10 -0.46 9.13
C THR A 133 -28.44 -1.84 9.13
N PRO A 134 -27.44 -2.07 8.22
CA PRO A 134 -26.69 -3.31 8.24
C PRO A 134 -25.93 -3.50 9.56
N ILE A 135 -25.87 -4.72 10.06
CA ILE A 135 -25.15 -5.07 11.28
C ILE A 135 -23.66 -4.82 11.08
N VAL A 136 -23.03 -4.11 12.00
CA VAL A 136 -21.56 -3.99 12.05
C VAL A 136 -20.98 -5.23 12.71
N MET A 137 -20.07 -5.90 12.00
CA MET A 137 -19.52 -7.20 12.38
C MET A 137 -18.04 -7.10 12.74
N GLY A 138 -17.60 -7.96 13.64
CA GLY A 138 -16.21 -8.24 13.96
C GLY A 138 -15.98 -9.74 14.08
N SER A 139 -14.75 -10.18 13.91
CA SER A 139 -14.33 -11.55 14.17
C SER A 139 -13.10 -11.57 15.07
N TYR A 140 -13.08 -12.46 16.03
CA TYR A 140 -12.05 -12.54 17.05
C TYR A 140 -11.53 -13.98 17.10
N GLY A 141 -10.25 -14.18 16.76
CA GLY A 141 -9.63 -15.49 16.73
C GLY A 141 -8.49 -15.61 17.74
N ILE A 142 -8.36 -16.74 18.39
CA ILE A 142 -7.21 -17.08 19.25
C ILE A 142 -6.75 -18.51 18.96
N GLY A 143 -5.44 -18.66 18.72
CA GLY A 143 -4.81 -19.96 18.55
C GLY A 143 -4.47 -20.59 19.89
N VAL A 144 -5.34 -21.47 20.41
CA VAL A 144 -5.18 -22.07 21.76
C VAL A 144 -3.86 -22.81 21.88
N GLU A 145 -3.47 -23.62 20.89
CA GLU A 145 -2.19 -24.34 20.89
C GLU A 145 -0.99 -23.38 20.83
N THR A 146 -1.08 -22.32 20.04
CA THR A 146 -0.01 -21.34 19.90
C THR A 146 0.16 -20.54 21.21
N ALA A 147 -0.95 -20.19 21.87
CA ALA A 147 -0.91 -19.52 23.16
C ALA A 147 -0.34 -20.42 24.26
N ALA A 148 -0.70 -21.70 24.30
CA ALA A 148 -0.22 -22.66 25.28
C ALA A 148 1.29 -22.92 25.18
N ARG A 149 1.84 -23.04 23.96
CA ARG A 149 3.29 -23.22 23.72
C ARG A 149 4.15 -22.03 24.15
N ARG A 150 3.58 -20.86 24.38
CA ARG A 150 4.30 -19.68 24.89
C ARG A 150 4.25 -19.53 26.40
N ALA A 151 3.35 -20.24 27.07
CA ALA A 151 3.22 -20.23 28.52
C ALA A 151 4.09 -21.29 29.23
N SER A 152 4.73 -22.16 28.48
CA SER A 152 5.72 -23.15 28.92
C SER A 152 7.15 -22.73 28.61
#